data_b1b950665e1c654c8e87d5d3b67ec750
#
_entry.id   b1b950665e1c654c8e87d5d3b67ec750
#
_cell.length_a   1.000
_cell.length_b   1.000
_cell.length_c   1.000
_cell.angle_alpha   90.00
_cell.angle_beta   90.00
_cell.angle_gamma   90.00
#
_symmetry.space_group_name_H-M   'P 1'
#
loop_
_entity.id
_entity.type
_entity.pdbx_description
1 polymer ?
#
loop_
_entity_poly.entity_id
_entity_poly.type
_entity_poly.pdbx_seq_one_letter_code
_entity_poly.pdbx_strand_id
1 'polypeptide(L)'
;MLPEVLRIHDEGFENQSSETLIKYSKNCRSTFYIIKDNNRIAGYCSYYLKPYLSLKGFEKQSVISSIAIDRNFRGKGFAERLLKSSIEEMKVNGISSILLYVNIDNLPAIKLYEKIGFRVIKQVEDICGQRERCYEMGLRLA
;
A
#
# COMPACT_ATOMS: atom_id res chain seq x y z
N MET A 1 -1.13 20.87 -12.76
CA MET A 1 -2.28 20.45 -11.94
C MET A 1 -1.79 20.08 -10.55
N LEU A 2 -2.34 20.73 -9.54
CA LEU A 2 -1.94 20.45 -8.16
C LEU A 2 -2.52 19.11 -7.69
N PRO A 3 -1.76 18.30 -6.96
CA PRO A 3 -2.28 17.07 -6.41
C PRO A 3 -3.33 17.35 -5.34
N GLU A 4 -4.33 16.48 -5.28
CA GLU A 4 -5.28 16.51 -4.19
C GLU A 4 -4.60 16.02 -2.92
N VAL A 5 -4.78 16.73 -1.82
CA VAL A 5 -4.20 16.35 -0.52
C VAL A 5 -5.32 16.08 0.47
N LEU A 6 -5.32 14.87 1.00
CA LEU A 6 -6.29 14.45 2.00
C LEU A 6 -5.54 14.04 3.27
N ARG A 7 -5.87 14.66 4.40
CA ARG A 7 -5.33 14.28 5.70
C ARG A 7 -6.27 13.32 6.38
N ILE A 8 -5.71 12.19 6.81
CA ILE A 8 -6.44 11.18 7.55
C ILE A 8 -5.72 11.00 8.89
N HIS A 9 -6.42 11.29 9.97
CA HIS A 9 -5.90 11.02 11.30
C HIS A 9 -6.21 9.58 11.66
N ASP A 10 -5.17 8.86 12.07
CA ASP A 10 -5.36 7.50 12.55
C ASP A 10 -5.71 7.54 14.02
N GLU A 11 -6.98 7.31 14.33
CA GLU A 11 -7.51 7.33 15.70
C GLU A 11 -7.28 6.01 16.44
N GLY A 12 -6.71 5.00 15.76
CA GLY A 12 -6.58 3.66 16.30
C GLY A 12 -5.40 3.42 17.24
N PHE A 13 -4.55 4.42 17.47
CA PHE A 13 -3.35 4.25 18.28
C PHE A 13 -3.41 5.04 19.56
N GLU A 14 -3.53 4.33 20.66
CA GLU A 14 -3.40 4.94 21.99
C GLU A 14 -2.04 5.62 22.11
N ASN A 15 -2.03 6.85 22.57
CA ASN A 15 -0.82 7.66 22.80
C ASN A 15 -0.08 8.17 21.56
N GLN A 16 -0.67 8.08 20.37
CA GLN A 16 -0.04 8.54 19.15
C GLN A 16 -0.78 9.74 18.57
N SER A 17 -0.88 10.78 19.35
CA SER A 17 -1.60 12.00 18.92
C SER A 17 -0.99 12.72 17.73
N SER A 18 0.19 12.31 17.27
CA SER A 18 0.95 13.02 16.26
C SER A 18 1.12 12.24 14.94
N GLU A 19 0.60 11.03 14.85
CA GLU A 19 0.64 10.29 13.58
C GLU A 19 -0.43 10.81 12.63
N THR A 20 -0.04 11.06 11.40
CA THR A 20 -0.95 11.55 10.36
C THR A 20 -0.67 10.81 9.06
N LEU A 21 -1.72 10.32 8.44
CA LEU A 21 -1.65 9.79 7.08
C LEU A 21 -2.06 10.91 6.12
N ILE A 22 -1.27 11.15 5.09
CA ILE A 22 -1.55 12.14 4.08
C ILE A 22 -1.65 11.45 2.74
N LYS A 23 -2.75 11.68 2.04
CA LYS A 23 -2.96 11.16 0.70
C LYS A 23 -2.71 12.24 -0.33
N TYR A 24 -1.94 11.89 -1.35
CA TYR A 24 -1.74 12.72 -2.52
C TYR A 24 -2.28 11.98 -3.74
N SER A 25 -3.21 12.58 -4.45
CA SER A 25 -3.75 12.04 -5.69
C SER A 25 -3.38 12.98 -6.83
N LYS A 26 -2.51 12.54 -7.71
CA LYS A 26 -2.08 13.34 -8.86
C LYS A 26 -3.11 13.29 -9.98
N ASN A 27 -3.76 12.16 -10.13
CA ASN A 27 -4.85 11.93 -11.08
C ASN A 27 -5.61 10.70 -10.60
N CYS A 28 -6.59 10.24 -11.38
CA CYS A 28 -7.39 9.08 -11.01
C CYS A 28 -6.62 7.74 -11.03
N ARG A 29 -5.36 7.73 -11.51
CA ARG A 29 -4.58 6.50 -11.64
C ARG A 29 -3.47 6.33 -10.60
N SER A 30 -2.97 7.42 -10.04
CA SER A 30 -1.85 7.37 -9.10
C SER A 30 -2.23 7.97 -7.77
N THR A 31 -1.97 7.24 -6.72
CA THR A 31 -2.21 7.67 -5.34
C THR A 31 -0.96 7.42 -4.51
N PHE A 32 -0.64 8.36 -3.66
CA PHE A 32 0.56 8.35 -2.86
C PHE A 32 0.20 8.66 -1.43
N TYR A 33 0.62 7.81 -0.50
CA TYR A 33 0.36 7.99 0.92
C TYR A 33 1.66 8.23 1.67
N ILE A 34 1.64 9.18 2.57
CA ILE A 34 2.76 9.50 3.45
C ILE A 34 2.28 9.34 4.88
N ILE A 35 3.05 8.64 5.70
CA ILE A 35 2.82 8.61 7.13
C ILE A 35 3.83 9.54 7.81
N LYS A 36 3.33 10.44 8.63
CA LYS A 36 4.15 11.36 9.42
C LYS A 36 4.03 11.06 10.90
N ASP A 37 5.11 11.25 11.59
CA ASP A 37 5.19 11.19 13.05
C ASP A 37 5.84 12.48 13.55
N ASN A 38 5.12 13.29 14.33
CA ASN A 38 5.61 14.58 14.84
C ASN A 38 6.17 15.49 13.73
N ASN A 39 5.42 15.64 12.61
CA ASN A 39 5.83 16.42 11.44
C ASN A 39 7.03 15.88 10.68
N ARG A 40 7.53 14.69 11.02
CA ARG A 40 8.61 14.04 10.29
C ARG A 40 8.03 12.91 9.43
N ILE A 41 8.49 12.83 8.20
CA ILE A 41 8.05 11.77 7.30
C ILE A 41 8.69 10.46 7.73
N ALA A 42 7.87 9.51 8.16
CA ALA A 42 8.33 8.18 8.54
C ALA A 42 8.39 7.22 7.36
N GLY A 43 7.50 7.38 6.38
CA GLY A 43 7.49 6.51 5.23
C GLY A 43 6.44 6.90 4.21
N TYR A 44 6.45 6.16 3.10
CA TYR A 44 5.46 6.37 2.04
C TYR A 44 5.12 5.05 1.36
N CYS A 45 3.97 5.01 0.72
CA CYS A 45 3.64 3.98 -0.25
C CYS A 45 2.88 4.59 -1.42
N SER A 46 3.11 4.04 -2.60
CA SER A 46 2.44 4.49 -3.80
C SER A 46 1.66 3.36 -4.44
N TYR A 47 0.53 3.74 -5.01
CA TYR A 47 -0.39 2.83 -5.67
C TYR A 47 -0.73 3.36 -7.04
N TYR A 48 -1.01 2.47 -7.99
CA TYR A 48 -1.63 2.87 -9.24
C TYR A 48 -2.90 2.06 -9.47
N LEU A 49 -3.88 2.70 -10.08
CA LEU A 49 -5.16 2.10 -10.37
C LEU A 49 -5.08 1.28 -11.65
N LYS A 50 -5.59 0.06 -11.60
CA LYS A 50 -5.67 -0.84 -12.74
C LYS A 50 -7.12 -1.31 -12.86
N PRO A 51 -7.95 -0.58 -13.65
CA PRO A 51 -9.32 -1.04 -13.87
C PRO A 51 -9.33 -2.34 -14.68
N TYR A 52 -10.24 -3.22 -14.37
CA TYR A 52 -10.41 -4.44 -15.13
C TYR A 52 -11.89 -4.82 -15.24
N LEU A 53 -12.20 -5.56 -16.28
CA LEU A 53 -13.55 -6.05 -16.52
C LEU A 53 -13.68 -7.46 -15.96
N SER A 54 -14.63 -7.65 -15.05
CA SER A 54 -14.96 -8.96 -14.49
C SER A 54 -16.38 -9.36 -14.91
N LEU A 55 -16.78 -10.56 -14.53
CA LEU A 55 -18.17 -11.03 -14.76
C LEU A 55 -19.20 -10.16 -14.03
N LYS A 56 -18.78 -9.40 -13.04
CA LYS A 56 -19.64 -8.48 -12.28
C LYS A 56 -19.62 -7.06 -12.85
N GLY A 57 -18.90 -6.82 -13.95
CA GLY A 57 -18.73 -5.50 -14.54
C GLY A 57 -17.34 -4.94 -14.30
N PHE A 58 -17.21 -3.62 -14.34
CA PHE A 58 -15.94 -2.96 -14.07
C PHE A 58 -15.60 -3.01 -12.58
N GLU A 59 -14.41 -3.48 -12.28
CA GLU A 59 -13.85 -3.45 -10.93
C GLU A 59 -12.59 -2.60 -10.90
N LYS A 60 -12.35 -1.98 -9.75
CA LYS A 60 -11.15 -1.18 -9.53
C LYS A 60 -10.15 -1.99 -8.73
N GLN A 61 -9.00 -2.25 -9.35
CA GLN A 61 -7.89 -2.90 -8.71
C GLN A 61 -6.76 -1.90 -8.56
N SER A 62 -6.13 -1.90 -7.41
CA SER A 62 -4.96 -1.05 -7.17
C SER A 62 -3.73 -1.91 -7.02
N VAL A 63 -2.59 -1.41 -7.47
CA VAL A 63 -1.30 -2.12 -7.36
C VAL A 63 -0.36 -1.28 -6.52
N ILE A 64 0.23 -1.87 -5.50
CA ILE A 64 1.29 -1.21 -4.73
C ILE A 64 2.53 -1.18 -5.60
N SER A 65 2.97 0.02 -5.99
CA SER A 65 4.17 0.18 -6.82
C SER A 65 5.44 0.35 -6.00
N SER A 66 5.35 0.96 -4.83
CA SER A 66 6.49 1.05 -3.91
C SER A 66 6.05 1.33 -2.49
N ILE A 67 6.86 0.90 -1.55
CA ILE A 67 6.73 1.23 -0.13
C ILE A 67 8.12 1.37 0.45
N ALA A 68 8.33 2.40 1.24
CA ALA A 68 9.59 2.63 1.92
C ALA A 68 9.36 3.29 3.27
N ILE A 69 10.12 2.86 4.25
CA ILE A 69 10.13 3.44 5.59
C ILE A 69 11.51 4.04 5.82
N ASP A 70 11.55 5.28 6.30
CA ASP A 70 12.79 5.94 6.64
C ASP A 70 13.59 5.12 7.66
N ARG A 71 14.91 5.08 7.47
CA ARG A 71 15.80 4.27 8.32
C ARG A 71 15.56 4.52 9.81
N ASN A 72 15.34 5.78 10.21
CA ASN A 72 15.15 6.16 11.61
C ASN A 72 13.82 5.70 12.20
N PHE A 73 12.91 5.25 11.36
CA PHE A 73 11.58 4.81 11.76
C PHE A 73 11.34 3.32 11.56
N ARG A 74 12.36 2.56 11.13
CA ARG A 74 12.23 1.12 10.92
C ARG A 74 12.14 0.37 12.25
N GLY A 75 11.47 -0.79 12.19
CA GLY A 75 11.30 -1.64 13.36
C GLY A 75 10.27 -1.15 14.37
N LYS A 76 9.50 -0.12 14.03
CA LYS A 76 8.51 0.49 14.93
C LYS A 76 7.07 0.28 14.47
N GLY A 77 6.85 -0.54 13.45
CA GLY A 77 5.53 -0.85 12.94
C GLY A 77 4.93 0.16 11.97
N PHE A 78 5.71 1.12 11.49
CA PHE A 78 5.20 2.13 10.55
C PHE A 78 4.73 1.55 9.22
N ALA A 79 5.43 0.54 8.68
CA ALA A 79 5.02 -0.10 7.44
C ALA A 79 3.65 -0.74 7.58
N GLU A 80 3.42 -1.46 8.67
CA GLU A 80 2.13 -2.09 8.93
C GLU A 80 1.01 -1.06 9.08
N ARG A 81 1.24 0.01 9.85
CA ARG A 81 0.25 1.06 10.03
C ARG A 81 -0.06 1.81 8.74
N LEU A 82 0.99 2.12 7.97
CA LEU A 82 0.85 2.78 6.68
C LEU A 82 0.01 1.94 5.71
N LEU A 83 0.32 0.65 5.60
CA LEU A 83 -0.43 -0.26 4.73
C LEU A 83 -1.87 -0.42 5.19
N LYS A 84 -2.10 -0.67 6.47
CA LYS A 84 -3.46 -0.83 6.99
C LYS A 84 -4.31 0.41 6.77
N SER A 85 -3.77 1.58 7.06
CA SER A 85 -4.50 2.84 6.92
C SER A 85 -4.78 3.19 5.47
N SER A 86 -3.80 3.01 4.58
CA SER A 86 -3.99 3.29 3.16
C SER A 86 -4.96 2.29 2.51
N ILE A 87 -4.91 1.02 2.90
CA ILE A 87 -5.82 -0.01 2.43
C ILE A 87 -7.26 0.29 2.86
N GLU A 88 -7.46 0.69 4.10
CA GLU A 88 -8.79 1.04 4.59
C GLU A 88 -9.37 2.23 3.83
N GLU A 89 -8.57 3.24 3.55
CA GLU A 89 -8.99 4.39 2.76
C GLU A 89 -9.35 3.98 1.33
N MET A 90 -8.58 3.10 0.72
CA MET A 90 -8.89 2.57 -0.61
C MET A 90 -10.17 1.76 -0.62
N LYS A 91 -10.40 0.95 0.40
CA LYS A 91 -11.63 0.19 0.54
C LYS A 91 -12.85 1.10 0.57
N VAL A 92 -12.78 2.18 1.33
CA VAL A 92 -13.84 3.19 1.41
C VAL A 92 -14.10 3.82 0.04
N ASN A 93 -13.07 3.98 -0.78
CA ASN A 93 -13.18 4.58 -2.11
C ASN A 93 -13.54 3.57 -3.21
N GLY A 94 -13.95 2.38 -2.85
CA GLY A 94 -14.48 1.42 -3.81
C GLY A 94 -13.45 0.56 -4.52
N ILE A 95 -12.21 0.53 -4.05
CA ILE A 95 -11.21 -0.40 -4.58
C ILE A 95 -11.58 -1.82 -4.13
N SER A 96 -11.68 -2.74 -5.06
CA SER A 96 -12.13 -4.11 -4.77
C SER A 96 -11.00 -5.07 -4.43
N SER A 97 -9.80 -4.80 -4.90
CA SER A 97 -8.64 -5.64 -4.60
C SER A 97 -7.34 -4.87 -4.76
N ILE A 98 -6.30 -5.36 -4.10
CA ILE A 98 -4.95 -4.79 -4.18
C ILE A 98 -3.97 -5.89 -4.55
N LEU A 99 -3.09 -5.62 -5.49
CA LEU A 99 -1.98 -6.49 -5.87
C LEU A 99 -0.66 -5.87 -5.46
N LEU A 100 0.32 -6.72 -5.24
CA LEU A 100 1.71 -6.30 -5.09
C LEU A 100 2.64 -7.38 -5.63
N TYR A 101 3.88 -7.00 -5.87
CA TYR A 101 4.94 -7.92 -6.28
C TYR A 101 6.08 -7.80 -5.29
N VAL A 102 6.60 -8.93 -4.84
CA VAL A 102 7.67 -8.97 -3.84
C VAL A 102 8.67 -10.05 -4.21
N ASN A 103 9.96 -9.74 -4.11
CA ASN A 103 11.00 -10.73 -4.36
C ASN A 103 10.82 -11.93 -3.43
N ILE A 104 10.97 -13.14 -3.98
CA ILE A 104 10.75 -14.37 -3.21
C ILE A 104 11.70 -14.52 -2.02
N ASP A 105 12.83 -13.85 -2.05
CA ASP A 105 13.81 -13.87 -0.96
C ASP A 105 13.57 -12.80 0.10
N ASN A 106 12.66 -11.88 -0.14
CA ASN A 106 12.35 -10.82 0.82
C ASN A 106 11.36 -11.31 1.87
N LEU A 107 11.85 -12.19 2.75
CA LEU A 107 11.01 -12.83 3.76
C LEU A 107 10.35 -11.85 4.74
N PRO A 108 11.03 -10.80 5.23
CA PRO A 108 10.37 -9.83 6.11
C PRO A 108 9.17 -9.14 5.47
N ALA A 109 9.30 -8.75 4.20
CA ALA A 109 8.19 -8.11 3.48
C ALA A 109 7.04 -9.09 3.25
N ILE A 110 7.34 -10.32 2.84
CA ILE A 110 6.33 -11.35 2.63
C ILE A 110 5.54 -11.60 3.92
N LYS A 111 6.22 -11.71 5.05
CA LYS A 111 5.56 -11.90 6.35
C LYS A 111 4.66 -10.74 6.71
N LEU A 112 5.10 -9.52 6.45
CA LEU A 112 4.29 -8.33 6.68
C LEU A 112 3.02 -8.37 5.84
N TYR A 113 3.14 -8.65 4.55
CA TYR A 113 1.99 -8.70 3.65
C TYR A 113 1.02 -9.81 4.03
N GLU A 114 1.54 -10.99 4.37
CA GLU A 114 0.69 -12.10 4.85
C GLU A 114 -0.05 -11.73 6.12
N LYS A 115 0.60 -11.04 7.04
CA LYS A 115 0.00 -10.58 8.29
C LYS A 115 -1.18 -9.64 8.04
N ILE A 116 -1.09 -8.82 7.00
CA ILE A 116 -2.16 -7.89 6.62
C ILE A 116 -3.31 -8.63 5.93
N GLY A 117 -3.04 -9.77 5.32
CA GLY A 117 -4.04 -10.59 4.67
C GLY A 117 -3.77 -10.89 3.20
N PHE A 118 -2.66 -10.41 2.65
CA PHE A 118 -2.27 -10.75 1.29
C PHE A 118 -1.94 -12.23 1.17
N ARG A 119 -2.26 -12.80 0.03
CA ARG A 119 -1.94 -14.20 -0.28
C ARG A 119 -1.21 -14.29 -1.60
N VAL A 120 -0.30 -15.24 -1.71
CA VAL A 120 0.42 -15.51 -2.95
C VAL A 120 -0.58 -16.03 -4.00
N ILE A 121 -0.60 -15.38 -5.16
CA ILE A 121 -1.39 -15.80 -6.30
C ILE A 121 -0.56 -16.67 -7.22
N LYS A 122 0.65 -16.22 -7.57
CA LYS A 122 1.57 -16.96 -8.43
C LYS A 122 2.98 -16.40 -8.32
N GLN A 123 3.93 -17.15 -8.83
CA GLN A 123 5.30 -16.68 -8.98
C GLN A 123 5.47 -16.12 -10.40
N VAL A 124 6.14 -15.00 -10.52
CA VAL A 124 6.40 -14.33 -11.79
C VAL A 124 7.87 -14.01 -11.91
N GLU A 125 8.33 -13.79 -13.14
CA GLU A 125 9.72 -13.44 -13.43
C GLU A 125 9.77 -12.06 -14.10
N ASP A 126 10.90 -11.36 -13.92
CA ASP A 126 11.24 -10.11 -14.60
C ASP A 126 10.30 -8.92 -14.33
N ILE A 127 9.39 -9.01 -13.37
CA ILE A 127 8.51 -7.88 -13.00
C ILE A 127 9.18 -6.97 -11.96
N CYS A 128 9.86 -7.56 -10.97
CA CYS A 128 10.55 -6.80 -9.92
C CYS A 128 11.94 -6.36 -10.33
N GLY A 129 12.48 -6.91 -11.41
CA GLY A 129 13.81 -6.65 -11.90
C GLY A 129 14.20 -7.74 -12.87
N GLN A 130 15.22 -7.46 -13.68
CA GLN A 130 15.69 -8.40 -14.68
C GLN A 130 16.23 -9.67 -14.00
N ARG A 131 15.72 -10.83 -14.39
CA ARG A 131 16.07 -12.16 -13.86
C ARG A 131 15.70 -12.36 -12.39
N GLU A 132 14.90 -11.47 -11.83
CA GLU A 132 14.40 -11.66 -10.48
C GLU A 132 13.10 -12.43 -10.46
N ARG A 133 12.91 -13.25 -9.42
CA ARG A 133 11.68 -13.98 -9.19
C ARG A 133 10.90 -13.29 -8.10
N CYS A 134 9.61 -13.10 -8.35
CA CYS A 134 8.72 -12.43 -7.42
C CYS A 134 7.46 -13.22 -7.22
N TYR A 135 6.84 -13.03 -6.07
CA TYR A 135 5.46 -13.44 -5.87
C TYR A 135 4.53 -12.29 -6.26
N GLU A 136 3.49 -12.61 -7.02
CA GLU A 136 2.34 -11.75 -7.11
C GLU A 136 1.43 -12.09 -5.94
N MET A 137 1.16 -11.10 -5.10
CA MET A 137 0.29 -11.27 -3.93
C MET A 137 -0.94 -10.39 -4.08
N GLY A 138 -2.06 -10.86 -3.58
CA GLY A 138 -3.31 -10.14 -3.67
C GLY A 138 -4.07 -10.10 -2.36
N LEU A 139 -4.85 -9.03 -2.20
CA LEU A 139 -5.75 -8.83 -1.08
C LEU A 139 -7.11 -8.42 -1.61
N ARG A 140 -8.13 -9.15 -1.22
CA ARG A 140 -9.50 -8.84 -1.60
C ARG A 140 -10.14 -7.94 -0.55
N LEU A 141 -10.76 -6.84 -1.00
CA LEU A 141 -11.37 -5.85 -0.11
C LEU A 141 -12.89 -5.93 -0.08
N ALA A 142 -13.47 -6.56 -1.07
CA ALA A 142 -14.92 -6.67 -1.17
C ALA A 142 -15.37 -8.10 -1.37
#